data_11a7a3238b30eb30fee289d0fef3121d
#
_entry.id   11a7a3238b30eb30fee289d0fef3121d
#
_cell.length_a   1.000
_cell.length_b   1.000
_cell.length_c   1.000
_cell.angle_alpha   90.00
_cell.angle_beta   90.00
_cell.angle_gamma   90.00
#
_symmetry.space_group_name_H-M   'P 1'
#
loop_
_entity.id
_entity.type
_entity.pdbx_description
1 polymer ?
#
loop_
_entity_poly.entity_id
_entity_poly.type
_entity_poly.pdbx_seq_one_letter_code
_entity_poly.pdbx_strand_id
1 'polypeptide(L)'
;MSAAFNKISRGAGSRITVRQLLQHTSGLPEYTDAIATSIFEVRDEYRFPRDFLDAALARPAAFQPGEKFAYTNTNYIVLGLLIEKVTKRTLGEQIDQRIVQPLGLLHTYLPAPGDRTIHGKHPEGYERNPVSGELENITEQDPSWAWAAGAMISTLSELNIFMQKMLDGTLITADSVAEMQKSIHTETHSDYGLGLIGYSLSCGTAWGHGGTIPGHQTLNAVGPDGGAVTIAVTAIPTAVAKDPTGEESIRAAFEPIKEALDNLLCGS
;
A
#
# COMPACT_ATOMS: atom_id res chain seq x y z
N MET A 1 23.33 8.53 -0.46
CA MET A 1 22.23 9.07 -1.27
C MET A 1 22.83 9.62 -2.55
N SER A 2 22.30 9.26 -3.71
CA SER A 2 22.94 9.58 -4.99
C SER A 2 22.71 11.04 -5.40
N ALA A 3 23.54 11.53 -6.33
CA ALA A 3 23.39 12.85 -6.96
C ALA A 3 21.98 13.10 -7.53
N ALA A 4 21.25 12.04 -7.87
CA ALA A 4 19.85 12.11 -8.29
C ALA A 4 18.94 12.58 -7.15
N PHE A 5 19.03 12.00 -5.93
CA PHE A 5 18.21 12.45 -4.79
C PHE A 5 18.47 13.94 -4.49
N ASN A 6 19.69 14.42 -4.65
CA ASN A 6 20.01 15.85 -4.51
C ASN A 6 19.50 16.71 -5.68
N LYS A 7 19.32 16.12 -6.87
CA LYS A 7 18.76 16.81 -8.06
C LYS A 7 17.25 17.01 -7.97
N ILE A 8 16.57 16.13 -7.18
CA ILE A 8 15.13 15.99 -7.03
C ILE A 8 14.44 17.19 -6.47
N SER A 9 15.06 17.78 -5.56
CA SER A 9 14.39 18.68 -4.63
C SER A 9 14.93 20.10 -4.69
N ARG A 10 15.74 20.47 -5.69
CA ARG A 10 16.48 21.75 -5.60
C ARG A 10 17.01 21.97 -4.16
N GLY A 11 17.53 20.91 -3.52
CA GLY A 11 17.97 20.89 -2.15
C GLY A 11 16.93 20.39 -1.10
N ALA A 12 15.70 20.00 -1.46
CA ALA A 12 14.73 19.46 -0.51
C ALA A 12 14.98 18.00 -0.12
N GLY A 13 15.65 17.19 -0.95
CA GLY A 13 15.95 15.79 -0.62
C GLY A 13 16.79 15.60 0.65
N SER A 14 17.60 16.58 1.01
CA SER A 14 18.33 16.59 2.30
C SER A 14 17.43 16.97 3.49
N ARG A 15 16.21 17.42 3.25
CA ARG A 15 15.25 17.86 4.27
C ARG A 15 14.10 16.89 4.49
N ILE A 16 13.91 15.89 3.60
CA ILE A 16 12.88 14.86 3.77
C ILE A 16 13.36 13.85 4.80
N THR A 17 12.58 13.65 5.84
CA THR A 17 12.84 12.67 6.90
C THR A 17 12.15 11.34 6.63
N VAL A 18 12.61 10.25 7.27
CA VAL A 18 11.95 8.94 7.21
C VAL A 18 10.50 9.03 7.70
N ARG A 19 10.23 9.82 8.75
CA ARG A 19 8.87 10.05 9.25
C ARG A 19 7.97 10.67 8.18
N GLN A 20 8.46 11.67 7.46
CA GLN A 20 7.68 12.32 6.39
C GLN A 20 7.39 11.38 5.21
N LEU A 21 8.30 10.44 4.90
CA LEU A 21 8.03 9.38 3.92
C LEU A 21 6.94 8.42 4.43
N LEU A 22 7.08 7.90 5.66
CA LEU A 22 6.12 6.98 6.26
C LEU A 22 4.72 7.60 6.40
N GLN A 23 4.63 8.90 6.65
CA GLN A 23 3.40 9.65 6.93
C GLN A 23 2.87 10.45 5.73
N HIS A 24 3.41 10.24 4.53
CA HIS A 24 3.00 10.93 3.30
C HIS A 24 2.99 12.46 3.37
N THR A 25 3.97 13.04 4.09
CA THR A 25 4.18 14.49 4.19
C THR A 25 5.48 14.96 3.52
N SER A 26 6.04 14.16 2.63
CA SER A 26 7.31 14.44 1.94
C SER A 26 7.22 15.48 0.84
N GLY A 27 6.06 15.62 0.19
CA GLY A 27 5.87 16.44 -1.01
C GLY A 27 6.41 15.79 -2.30
N LEU A 28 6.81 14.51 -2.26
CA LEU A 28 7.22 13.79 -3.48
C LEU A 28 6.01 13.58 -4.41
N PRO A 29 6.19 13.76 -5.73
CA PRO A 29 5.12 13.50 -6.71
C PRO A 29 4.85 11.99 -6.86
N GLU A 30 3.64 11.64 -7.26
CA GLU A 30 3.23 10.26 -7.52
C GLU A 30 3.85 9.74 -8.82
N TYR A 31 4.49 8.56 -8.78
CA TYR A 31 5.12 7.98 -9.96
C TYR A 31 4.12 7.28 -10.90
N THR A 32 3.03 6.73 -10.35
CA THR A 32 2.04 5.98 -11.14
C THR A 32 1.42 6.83 -12.23
N ASP A 33 1.24 8.12 -12.00
CA ASP A 33 0.77 9.07 -13.00
C ASP A 33 1.72 9.24 -14.22
N ALA A 34 2.95 8.74 -14.12
CA ALA A 34 3.99 8.94 -15.12
C ALA A 34 4.36 7.67 -15.89
N ILE A 35 3.87 6.49 -15.45
CA ILE A 35 4.35 5.22 -16.02
C ILE A 35 3.40 4.57 -17.01
N ALA A 36 2.08 4.72 -16.82
CA ALA A 36 1.05 4.18 -17.70
C ALA A 36 -0.31 4.81 -17.42
N THR A 37 -1.20 4.80 -18.40
CA THR A 37 -2.60 5.19 -18.23
C THR A 37 -3.49 4.00 -17.84
N SER A 38 -3.00 2.77 -18.05
CA SER A 38 -3.70 1.53 -17.75
C SER A 38 -2.73 0.41 -17.40
N ILE A 39 -3.15 -0.49 -16.51
CA ILE A 39 -2.40 -1.71 -16.19
C ILE A 39 -2.17 -2.59 -17.42
N PHE A 40 -3.11 -2.61 -18.35
CA PHE A 40 -3.01 -3.39 -19.59
C PHE A 40 -1.82 -3.02 -20.48
N GLU A 41 -1.23 -1.84 -20.26
CA GLU A 41 -0.04 -1.38 -20.99
C GLU A 41 1.26 -1.90 -20.38
N VAL A 42 1.27 -2.21 -19.07
CA VAL A 42 2.50 -2.48 -18.32
C VAL A 42 2.52 -3.80 -17.55
N ARG A 43 1.40 -4.53 -17.50
CA ARG A 43 1.27 -5.75 -16.68
C ARG A 43 2.28 -6.85 -17.00
N ASP A 44 2.87 -6.83 -18.18
CA ASP A 44 3.80 -7.85 -18.66
C ASP A 44 5.27 -7.41 -18.57
N GLU A 45 5.52 -6.18 -18.09
CA GLU A 45 6.84 -5.57 -18.08
C GLU A 45 7.41 -5.48 -16.68
N TYR A 46 8.56 -6.13 -16.44
CA TYR A 46 9.36 -5.87 -15.25
C TYR A 46 10.05 -4.50 -15.37
N ARG A 47 9.95 -3.69 -14.32
CA ARG A 47 10.63 -2.41 -14.19
C ARG A 47 11.40 -2.33 -12.88
N PHE A 48 12.55 -1.68 -12.91
CA PHE A 48 13.35 -1.49 -11.71
C PHE A 48 12.76 -0.41 -10.79
N PRO A 49 12.83 -0.58 -9.46
CA PRO A 49 12.35 0.43 -8.50
C PRO A 49 12.96 1.82 -8.73
N ARG A 50 14.17 1.86 -9.30
CA ARG A 50 14.84 3.10 -9.64
C ARG A 50 14.15 3.86 -10.75
N ASP A 51 13.58 3.18 -11.72
CA ASP A 51 12.90 3.80 -12.87
C ASP A 51 11.66 4.56 -12.40
N PHE A 52 10.93 4.01 -11.40
CA PHE A 52 9.77 4.68 -10.79
C PHE A 52 10.18 5.94 -10.04
N LEU A 53 11.27 5.85 -9.27
CA LEU A 53 11.80 7.03 -8.59
C LEU A 53 12.23 8.10 -9.62
N ASP A 54 12.95 7.75 -10.66
CA ASP A 54 13.41 8.70 -11.68
C ASP A 54 12.23 9.31 -12.44
N ALA A 55 11.15 8.55 -12.73
CA ALA A 55 9.90 9.05 -13.31
C ALA A 55 9.20 10.08 -12.39
N ALA A 56 9.05 9.76 -11.09
CA ALA A 56 8.52 10.71 -10.12
C ALA A 56 9.33 12.01 -10.09
N LEU A 57 10.65 11.89 -10.12
CA LEU A 57 11.58 12.98 -9.93
C LEU A 57 11.79 13.86 -11.16
N ALA A 58 11.31 13.42 -12.31
CA ALA A 58 11.18 14.25 -13.50
C ALA A 58 10.11 15.34 -13.32
N ARG A 59 9.20 15.17 -12.33
CA ARG A 59 8.11 16.12 -12.01
C ARG A 59 8.53 17.05 -10.86
N PRO A 60 7.96 18.25 -10.75
CA PRO A 60 8.23 19.13 -9.62
C PRO A 60 7.65 18.54 -8.34
N ALA A 61 8.25 18.87 -7.19
CA ALA A 61 7.67 18.54 -5.89
C ALA A 61 6.27 19.18 -5.74
N ALA A 62 5.34 18.41 -5.16
CA ALA A 62 3.95 18.86 -5.00
C ALA A 62 3.83 19.99 -3.95
N PHE A 63 4.67 19.95 -2.92
CA PHE A 63 4.75 20.95 -1.83
C PHE A 63 6.05 20.76 -1.04
N GLN A 64 6.32 21.65 -0.07
CA GLN A 64 7.53 21.55 0.77
C GLN A 64 7.38 20.41 1.80
N PRO A 65 8.45 19.66 2.12
CA PRO A 65 8.40 18.61 3.13
C PRO A 65 7.83 19.09 4.46
N GLY A 66 6.79 18.39 4.95
CA GLY A 66 6.10 18.71 6.21
C GLY A 66 4.95 19.73 6.08
N GLU A 67 4.70 20.28 4.90
CA GLU A 67 3.67 21.32 4.71
C GLU A 67 2.25 20.75 4.79
N LYS A 68 2.00 19.61 4.18
CA LYS A 68 0.70 18.94 4.19
C LYS A 68 0.79 17.44 3.94
N PHE A 69 -0.33 16.75 4.07
CA PHE A 69 -0.50 15.35 3.68
C PHE A 69 -0.85 15.26 2.19
N ALA A 70 -0.19 14.34 1.48
CA ALA A 70 -0.64 13.84 0.19
C ALA A 70 -0.08 12.43 0.01
N TYR A 71 -0.98 11.46 -0.06
CA TYR A 71 -0.62 10.06 -0.26
C TYR A 71 0.16 9.90 -1.58
N THR A 72 1.31 9.22 -1.53
CA THR A 72 2.08 8.90 -2.73
C THR A 72 2.88 7.61 -2.54
N ASN A 73 2.75 6.69 -3.48
CA ASN A 73 3.49 5.44 -3.53
C ASN A 73 5.01 5.67 -3.65
N THR A 74 5.42 6.79 -4.22
CA THR A 74 6.83 7.19 -4.33
C THR A 74 7.55 7.19 -2.99
N ASN A 75 6.87 7.54 -1.89
CA ASN A 75 7.44 7.50 -0.55
C ASN A 75 7.95 6.10 -0.19
N TYR A 76 7.15 5.08 -0.50
CA TYR A 76 7.47 3.70 -0.15
C TYR A 76 8.51 3.09 -1.09
N ILE A 77 8.56 3.51 -2.36
CA ILE A 77 9.68 3.19 -3.25
C ILE A 77 10.99 3.73 -2.64
N VAL A 78 11.00 4.98 -2.15
CA VAL A 78 12.19 5.56 -1.48
C VAL A 78 12.54 4.80 -0.21
N LEU A 79 11.57 4.41 0.61
CA LEU A 79 11.78 3.62 1.83
C LEU A 79 12.38 2.24 1.51
N GLY A 80 11.87 1.53 0.50
CA GLY A 80 12.42 0.26 0.03
C GLY A 80 13.89 0.40 -0.42
N LEU A 81 14.18 1.39 -1.25
CA LEU A 81 15.56 1.69 -1.68
C LEU A 81 16.48 2.09 -0.52
N LEU A 82 15.94 2.76 0.50
CA LEU A 82 16.66 3.11 1.73
C LEU A 82 17.02 1.85 2.54
N ILE A 83 16.06 0.93 2.71
CA ILE A 83 16.27 -0.35 3.40
C ILE A 83 17.40 -1.13 2.70
N GLU A 84 17.33 -1.30 1.39
CA GLU A 84 18.40 -2.00 0.64
C GLU A 84 19.76 -1.29 0.78
N LYS A 85 19.77 0.04 0.73
CA LYS A 85 21.01 0.81 0.88
C LYS A 85 21.66 0.64 2.24
N VAL A 86 20.87 0.62 3.31
CA VAL A 86 21.35 0.53 4.69
C VAL A 86 21.76 -0.90 5.03
N THR A 87 20.94 -1.87 4.67
CA THR A 87 21.13 -3.28 5.01
C THR A 87 22.11 -4.02 4.08
N LYS A 88 22.31 -3.53 2.86
CA LYS A 88 23.03 -4.20 1.76
C LYS A 88 22.39 -5.54 1.38
N ARG A 89 21.10 -5.68 1.59
CA ARG A 89 20.28 -6.85 1.26
C ARG A 89 19.04 -6.37 0.50
N THR A 90 18.42 -7.27 -0.26
CA THR A 90 17.20 -6.96 -0.98
C THR A 90 16.04 -6.70 -0.02
N LEU A 91 15.05 -5.94 -0.45
CA LEU A 91 13.83 -5.70 0.33
C LEU A 91 13.14 -7.02 0.67
N GLY A 92 13.04 -7.96 -0.30
CA GLY A 92 12.44 -9.27 -0.09
C GLY A 92 13.16 -10.07 1.01
N GLU A 93 14.50 -10.10 1.04
CA GLU A 93 15.25 -10.74 2.12
C GLU A 93 14.99 -10.10 3.48
N GLN A 94 14.83 -8.76 3.54
CA GLN A 94 14.55 -8.07 4.81
C GLN A 94 13.15 -8.35 5.31
N ILE A 95 12.15 -8.39 4.42
CA ILE A 95 10.77 -8.79 4.76
C ILE A 95 10.74 -10.24 5.24
N ASP A 96 11.35 -11.14 4.49
CA ASP A 96 11.40 -12.55 4.83
C ASP A 96 12.02 -12.79 6.22
N GLN A 97 13.21 -12.26 6.46
CA GLN A 97 13.96 -12.49 7.70
C GLN A 97 13.34 -11.80 8.93
N ARG A 98 12.69 -10.65 8.75
CA ARG A 98 12.20 -9.82 9.87
C ARG A 98 10.72 -9.97 10.16
N ILE A 99 9.93 -10.45 9.19
CA ILE A 99 8.48 -10.55 9.29
C ILE A 99 8.01 -11.98 9.01
N VAL A 100 8.28 -12.48 7.80
CA VAL A 100 7.69 -13.74 7.32
C VAL A 100 8.14 -14.93 8.17
N GLN A 101 9.46 -15.12 8.31
CA GLN A 101 10.02 -16.22 9.09
C GLN A 101 9.68 -16.14 10.59
N PRO A 102 9.86 -15.01 11.28
CA PRO A 102 9.51 -14.90 12.71
C PRO A 102 8.04 -15.16 13.02
N LEU A 103 7.15 -14.85 12.09
CA LEU A 103 5.70 -15.05 12.26
C LEU A 103 5.19 -16.37 11.65
N GLY A 104 6.05 -17.12 10.96
CA GLY A 104 5.68 -18.38 10.31
C GLY A 104 4.67 -18.22 9.18
N LEU A 105 4.74 -17.13 8.40
CA LEU A 105 3.82 -16.84 7.31
C LEU A 105 4.23 -17.61 6.05
N LEU A 106 3.58 -18.73 5.79
CA LEU A 106 4.00 -19.67 4.73
C LEU A 106 3.57 -19.25 3.32
N HIS A 107 2.60 -18.35 3.21
CA HIS A 107 2.01 -17.88 1.96
C HIS A 107 2.19 -16.39 1.74
N THR A 108 3.04 -15.75 2.56
CA THR A 108 3.34 -14.32 2.47
C THR A 108 4.73 -14.12 1.89
N TYR A 109 4.83 -13.41 0.79
CA TYR A 109 6.11 -13.16 0.12
C TYR A 109 6.09 -11.90 -0.74
N LEU A 110 7.25 -11.34 -0.99
CA LEU A 110 7.45 -10.36 -2.05
C LEU A 110 7.84 -11.12 -3.33
N PRO A 111 7.06 -11.03 -4.43
CA PRO A 111 7.38 -11.74 -5.68
C PRO A 111 8.80 -11.43 -6.17
N ALA A 112 9.45 -12.44 -6.73
CA ALA A 112 10.76 -12.26 -7.35
C ALA A 112 10.63 -11.38 -8.62
N PRO A 113 11.70 -10.67 -9.02
CA PRO A 113 11.70 -9.91 -10.26
C PRO A 113 11.26 -10.76 -11.46
N GLY A 114 10.21 -10.31 -12.16
CA GLY A 114 9.64 -11.00 -13.32
C GLY A 114 8.68 -12.15 -13.00
N ASP A 115 8.47 -12.47 -11.72
CA ASP A 115 7.45 -13.46 -11.33
C ASP A 115 6.06 -12.80 -11.34
N ARG A 116 5.24 -13.23 -12.28
CA ARG A 116 3.89 -12.71 -12.54
C ARG A 116 2.79 -13.55 -11.94
N THR A 117 3.14 -14.66 -11.30
CA THR A 117 2.20 -15.67 -10.83
C THR A 117 1.94 -15.54 -9.33
N ILE A 118 0.72 -15.89 -8.91
CA ILE A 118 0.38 -16.06 -7.51
C ILE A 118 0.54 -17.54 -7.17
N HIS A 119 1.40 -17.85 -6.19
CA HIS A 119 1.67 -19.24 -5.83
C HIS A 119 0.50 -19.86 -5.05
N GLY A 120 0.11 -21.07 -5.43
CA GLY A 120 -0.96 -21.83 -4.79
C GLY A 120 -2.37 -21.46 -5.28
N LYS A 121 -3.39 -21.90 -4.52
CA LYS A 121 -4.79 -21.60 -4.86
C LYS A 121 -5.12 -20.15 -4.50
N HIS A 122 -5.66 -19.41 -5.44
CA HIS A 122 -6.03 -18.01 -5.28
C HIS A 122 -7.28 -17.69 -6.10
N PRO A 123 -8.03 -16.64 -5.74
CA PRO A 123 -9.08 -16.11 -6.61
C PRO A 123 -8.48 -15.37 -7.79
N GLU A 124 -9.24 -15.26 -8.87
CA GLU A 124 -8.86 -14.45 -10.03
C GLU A 124 -9.24 -12.99 -9.82
N GLY A 125 -8.36 -12.08 -10.27
CA GLY A 125 -8.57 -10.64 -10.23
C GLY A 125 -9.05 -10.10 -11.58
N TYR A 126 -9.99 -9.16 -11.56
CA TYR A 126 -10.61 -8.60 -12.76
C TYR A 126 -10.50 -7.07 -12.78
N GLU A 127 -10.17 -6.53 -13.95
CA GLU A 127 -10.13 -5.10 -14.20
C GLU A 127 -10.90 -4.75 -15.47
N ARG A 128 -11.48 -3.55 -15.51
CA ARG A 128 -12.17 -3.07 -16.72
C ARG A 128 -11.18 -2.58 -17.76
N ASN A 129 -11.17 -3.24 -18.91
CA ASN A 129 -10.35 -2.78 -20.03
C ASN A 129 -10.90 -1.44 -20.55
N PRO A 130 -10.10 -0.36 -20.59
CA PRO A 130 -10.58 0.94 -21.01
C PRO A 130 -10.92 1.04 -22.51
N VAL A 131 -10.46 0.06 -23.31
CA VAL A 131 -10.71 0.02 -24.78
C VAL A 131 -11.95 -0.77 -25.09
N SER A 132 -12.08 -2.01 -24.56
CA SER A 132 -13.23 -2.90 -24.81
C SER A 132 -14.44 -2.58 -23.91
N GLY A 133 -14.20 -1.99 -22.73
CA GLY A 133 -15.22 -1.80 -21.69
C GLY A 133 -15.58 -3.06 -20.93
N GLU A 134 -14.98 -4.22 -21.25
CA GLU A 134 -15.25 -5.50 -20.60
C GLU A 134 -14.38 -5.70 -19.36
N LEU A 135 -14.85 -6.54 -18.43
CA LEU A 135 -14.02 -7.03 -17.33
C LEU A 135 -13.11 -8.14 -17.84
N GLU A 136 -11.81 -7.94 -17.72
CA GLU A 136 -10.80 -8.91 -18.15
C GLU A 136 -10.02 -9.43 -16.93
N ASN A 137 -9.65 -10.71 -16.98
CA ASN A 137 -8.80 -11.33 -15.98
C ASN A 137 -7.38 -10.76 -16.08
N ILE A 138 -6.88 -10.18 -14.98
CA ILE A 138 -5.54 -9.63 -14.86
C ILE A 138 -4.77 -10.21 -13.67
N THR A 139 -5.15 -11.42 -13.23
CA THR A 139 -4.50 -12.09 -12.11
C THR A 139 -2.99 -12.21 -12.31
N GLU A 140 -2.57 -12.57 -13.53
CA GLU A 140 -1.17 -12.61 -13.90
C GLU A 140 -0.69 -11.22 -14.35
N GLN A 141 0.10 -10.59 -13.50
CA GLN A 141 0.72 -9.30 -13.79
C GLN A 141 2.09 -9.22 -13.10
N ASP A 142 3.05 -8.52 -13.71
CA ASP A 142 4.30 -8.22 -13.03
C ASP A 142 4.08 -7.16 -11.96
N PRO A 143 4.24 -7.49 -10.67
CA PRO A 143 3.94 -6.56 -9.58
C PRO A 143 5.08 -5.56 -9.32
N SER A 144 6.14 -5.56 -10.14
CA SER A 144 7.30 -4.68 -9.93
C SER A 144 6.92 -3.20 -9.94
N TRP A 145 5.85 -2.84 -10.68
CA TRP A 145 5.35 -1.47 -10.69
C TRP A 145 4.91 -0.97 -9.31
N ALA A 146 4.51 -1.86 -8.39
CA ALA A 146 4.16 -1.54 -7.01
C ALA A 146 5.34 -1.75 -6.04
N TRP A 147 6.16 -2.78 -6.25
CA TRP A 147 7.32 -3.16 -5.45
C TRP A 147 7.13 -2.90 -3.95
N ALA A 148 7.94 -2.00 -3.33
CA ALA A 148 7.85 -1.64 -1.90
C ALA A 148 6.55 -0.91 -1.52
N ALA A 149 5.79 -0.43 -2.49
CA ALA A 149 4.54 0.28 -2.27
C ALA A 149 3.30 -0.62 -2.26
N GLY A 150 3.41 -1.92 -2.67
CA GLY A 150 2.23 -2.77 -2.67
C GLY A 150 2.32 -4.11 -3.38
N ALA A 151 3.52 -4.63 -3.70
CA ALA A 151 3.68 -5.87 -4.47
C ALA A 151 3.56 -7.16 -3.64
N MET A 152 3.38 -7.10 -2.32
CA MET A 152 3.32 -8.30 -1.48
C MET A 152 2.10 -9.16 -1.79
N ILE A 153 2.33 -10.48 -1.83
CA ILE A 153 1.29 -11.52 -1.84
C ILE A 153 1.14 -12.07 -0.42
N SER A 154 -0.10 -12.32 -0.01
CA SER A 154 -0.42 -12.91 1.29
C SER A 154 -1.78 -13.61 1.25
N THR A 155 -2.14 -14.28 2.34
CA THR A 155 -3.51 -14.72 2.62
C THR A 155 -4.19 -13.79 3.62
N LEU A 156 -5.53 -13.78 3.64
CA LEU A 156 -6.29 -12.96 4.61
C LEU A 156 -5.94 -13.32 6.05
N SER A 157 -5.76 -14.61 6.34
CA SER A 157 -5.39 -15.09 7.67
C SER A 157 -3.98 -14.68 8.09
N GLU A 158 -3.00 -14.77 7.18
CA GLU A 158 -1.63 -14.36 7.49
C GLU A 158 -1.48 -12.85 7.62
N LEU A 159 -2.27 -12.08 6.86
CA LEU A 159 -2.32 -10.63 7.03
C LEU A 159 -2.93 -10.25 8.40
N ASN A 160 -3.95 -10.98 8.87
CA ASN A 160 -4.47 -10.80 10.23
C ASN A 160 -3.40 -11.10 11.29
N ILE A 161 -2.67 -12.21 11.15
CA ILE A 161 -1.56 -12.56 12.06
C ILE A 161 -0.51 -11.44 12.07
N PHE A 162 -0.07 -11.00 10.89
CA PHE A 162 0.92 -9.92 10.79
C PHE A 162 0.47 -8.65 11.51
N MET A 163 -0.75 -8.19 11.24
CA MET A 163 -1.26 -6.95 11.84
C MET A 163 -1.44 -7.06 13.35
N GLN A 164 -1.97 -8.18 13.84
CA GLN A 164 -2.08 -8.42 15.29
C GLN A 164 -0.69 -8.42 15.95
N LYS A 165 0.28 -9.18 15.40
CA LYS A 165 1.63 -9.30 15.95
C LYS A 165 2.45 -8.01 15.85
N MET A 166 2.15 -7.16 14.91
CA MET A 166 2.74 -5.83 14.83
C MET A 166 2.17 -4.92 15.91
N LEU A 167 0.84 -4.88 16.06
CA LEU A 167 0.16 -3.95 16.96
C LEU A 167 0.16 -4.38 18.42
N ASP A 168 0.30 -5.69 18.72
CA ASP A 168 0.42 -6.20 20.09
C ASP A 168 1.84 -6.04 20.70
N GLY A 169 2.78 -5.52 19.93
CA GLY A 169 4.16 -5.31 20.36
C GLY A 169 5.07 -6.53 20.26
N THR A 170 4.59 -7.64 19.67
CA THR A 170 5.40 -8.86 19.48
C THR A 170 6.45 -8.69 18.39
N LEU A 171 6.08 -8.11 17.24
CA LEU A 171 6.97 -7.94 16.10
C LEU A 171 7.87 -6.71 16.23
N ILE A 172 7.34 -5.64 16.79
CA ILE A 172 8.04 -4.39 17.10
C ILE A 172 7.68 -3.94 18.52
N THR A 173 8.49 -3.07 19.14
CA THR A 173 8.24 -2.64 20.51
C THR A 173 6.95 -1.82 20.65
N ALA A 174 6.33 -1.87 21.84
CA ALA A 174 5.13 -1.07 22.14
C ALA A 174 5.36 0.45 21.91
N ASP A 175 6.55 0.96 22.22
CA ASP A 175 6.91 2.35 21.92
C ASP A 175 6.91 2.64 20.42
N SER A 176 7.36 1.68 19.60
CA SER A 176 7.32 1.80 18.14
C SER A 176 5.89 1.80 17.63
N VAL A 177 5.01 0.94 18.18
CA VAL A 177 3.58 0.92 17.86
C VAL A 177 2.95 2.28 18.19
N ALA A 178 3.21 2.79 19.40
CA ALA A 178 2.72 4.09 19.82
C ALA A 178 3.20 5.24 18.89
N GLU A 179 4.46 5.16 18.42
CA GLU A 179 4.96 6.11 17.41
C GLU A 179 4.28 5.97 16.05
N MET A 180 3.96 4.73 15.62
CA MET A 180 3.24 4.49 14.37
C MET A 180 1.80 5.01 14.41
N GLN A 181 1.17 4.98 15.58
CA GLN A 181 -0.19 5.48 15.80
C GLN A 181 -0.28 7.00 16.01
N LYS A 182 0.84 7.73 16.10
CA LYS A 182 0.84 9.20 16.11
C LYS A 182 0.44 9.70 14.73
N SER A 183 -0.85 9.94 14.57
CA SER A 183 -1.51 10.25 13.31
C SER A 183 -1.64 11.75 13.06
N ILE A 184 -1.92 12.05 11.80
CA ILE A 184 -2.44 13.34 11.35
C ILE A 184 -3.82 13.09 10.77
N HIS A 185 -4.74 14.02 11.03
CA HIS A 185 -6.07 13.97 10.41
C HIS A 185 -5.98 14.32 8.93
N THR A 186 -6.69 13.59 8.09
CA THR A 186 -6.66 13.78 6.63
C THR A 186 -8.08 13.88 6.07
N GLU A 187 -8.22 14.52 4.92
CA GLU A 187 -9.52 14.64 4.24
C GLU A 187 -10.04 13.31 3.70
N THR A 188 -9.14 12.39 3.36
CA THR A 188 -9.47 11.09 2.73
C THR A 188 -9.52 9.92 3.71
N HIS A 189 -8.80 10.02 4.83
CA HIS A 189 -8.74 9.03 5.88
C HIS A 189 -8.93 9.73 7.22
N SER A 190 -9.62 9.13 8.14
CA SER A 190 -9.87 9.76 9.45
C SER A 190 -8.55 10.17 10.12
N ASP A 191 -7.59 9.23 10.18
CA ASP A 191 -6.27 9.45 10.76
C ASP A 191 -5.21 8.66 9.99
N TYR A 192 -4.03 9.24 9.76
CA TYR A 192 -2.92 8.54 9.11
C TYR A 192 -1.65 8.63 9.96
N GLY A 193 -1.18 7.48 10.42
CA GLY A 193 0.04 7.31 11.20
C GLY A 193 1.29 7.06 10.34
N LEU A 194 2.20 6.23 10.83
CA LEU A 194 3.38 5.81 10.06
C LEU A 194 3.08 4.49 9.34
N GLY A 195 2.43 4.59 8.16
CA GLY A 195 1.98 3.43 7.38
C GLY A 195 0.75 2.72 7.98
N LEU A 196 -0.01 3.39 8.83
CA LEU A 196 -1.25 2.91 9.43
C LEU A 196 -2.37 3.92 9.22
N ILE A 197 -3.56 3.41 8.96
CA ILE A 197 -4.81 4.18 8.92
C ILE A 197 -5.59 3.87 10.19
N GLY A 198 -6.03 4.93 10.90
CA GLY A 198 -7.01 4.82 11.97
C GLY A 198 -8.42 4.90 11.39
N TYR A 199 -9.18 3.83 11.50
CA TYR A 199 -10.58 3.75 11.10
C TYR A 199 -11.48 4.03 12.31
N SER A 200 -12.34 5.04 12.22
CA SER A 200 -13.36 5.31 13.24
C SER A 200 -14.52 4.33 13.05
N LEU A 201 -14.65 3.36 13.95
CA LEU A 201 -15.70 2.35 13.95
C LEU A 201 -16.67 2.62 15.11
N SER A 202 -17.81 1.91 15.13
CA SER A 202 -18.84 2.04 16.17
C SER A 202 -18.34 1.68 17.57
N CYS A 203 -17.36 0.78 17.70
CA CYS A 203 -16.76 0.35 18.96
C CYS A 203 -15.43 1.04 19.31
N GLY A 204 -14.95 2.00 18.49
CA GLY A 204 -13.71 2.71 18.73
C GLY A 204 -12.82 2.79 17.51
N THR A 205 -11.54 3.10 17.70
CA THR A 205 -10.58 3.20 16.58
C THR A 205 -9.94 1.84 16.31
N ALA A 206 -10.07 1.36 15.08
CA ALA A 206 -9.30 0.23 14.57
C ALA A 206 -8.09 0.74 13.76
N TRP A 207 -6.97 0.04 13.84
CA TRP A 207 -5.75 0.39 13.12
C TRP A 207 -5.40 -0.65 12.07
N GLY A 208 -5.13 -0.20 10.86
CA GLY A 208 -4.81 -1.08 9.75
C GLY A 208 -4.33 -0.36 8.52
N HIS A 209 -4.50 -0.96 7.37
CA HIS A 209 -4.27 -0.33 6.07
C HIS A 209 -5.10 -1.02 4.99
N GLY A 210 -5.41 -0.31 3.93
CA GLY A 210 -6.00 -0.88 2.72
C GLY A 210 -4.95 -1.11 1.64
N GLY A 211 -5.33 -1.87 0.62
CA GLY A 211 -4.58 -2.02 -0.62
C GLY A 211 -5.53 -1.95 -1.80
N THR A 212 -5.13 -1.23 -2.84
CA THR A 212 -5.87 -1.20 -4.10
C THR A 212 -4.86 -1.30 -5.23
N ILE A 213 -4.94 -2.40 -5.95
CA ILE A 213 -4.22 -2.62 -7.20
C ILE A 213 -5.22 -3.06 -8.26
N PRO A 214 -4.94 -2.90 -9.55
CA PRO A 214 -5.79 -3.45 -10.58
C PRO A 214 -6.12 -4.92 -10.31
N GLY A 215 -7.41 -5.26 -10.36
CA GLY A 215 -7.92 -6.61 -10.08
C GLY A 215 -8.15 -6.98 -8.63
N HIS A 216 -7.59 -6.24 -7.65
CA HIS A 216 -7.72 -6.60 -6.24
C HIS A 216 -7.81 -5.36 -5.34
N GLN A 217 -8.68 -5.44 -4.33
CA GLN A 217 -8.68 -4.50 -3.23
C GLN A 217 -8.72 -5.25 -1.90
N THR A 218 -8.00 -4.76 -0.92
CA THR A 218 -8.00 -5.27 0.46
C THR A 218 -8.30 -4.15 1.44
N LEU A 219 -8.92 -4.52 2.56
CA LEU A 219 -9.05 -3.69 3.73
C LEU A 219 -8.73 -4.57 4.94
N ASN A 220 -7.75 -4.16 5.74
CA ASN A 220 -7.35 -4.87 6.93
C ASN A 220 -7.36 -3.92 8.13
N ALA A 221 -7.84 -4.40 9.28
CA ALA A 221 -7.72 -3.67 10.53
C ALA A 221 -7.74 -4.59 11.75
N VAL A 222 -7.17 -4.10 12.84
CA VAL A 222 -7.26 -4.66 14.19
C VAL A 222 -8.11 -3.73 15.02
N GLY A 223 -9.17 -4.27 15.60
CA GLY A 223 -10.11 -3.54 16.46
C GLY A 223 -9.56 -3.23 17.85
N PRO A 224 -10.30 -2.44 18.65
CA PRO A 224 -9.88 -2.07 20.01
C PRO A 224 -9.72 -3.26 20.97
N ASP A 225 -10.39 -4.37 20.72
CA ASP A 225 -10.31 -5.62 21.49
C ASP A 225 -9.16 -6.54 21.04
N GLY A 226 -8.41 -6.16 19.99
CA GLY A 226 -7.33 -6.95 19.39
C GLY A 226 -7.80 -7.96 18.35
N GLY A 227 -9.08 -8.04 18.04
CA GLY A 227 -9.62 -8.81 16.93
C GLY A 227 -9.14 -8.24 15.58
N ALA A 228 -8.74 -9.10 14.64
CA ALA A 228 -8.28 -8.68 13.32
C ALA A 228 -9.23 -9.17 12.22
N VAL A 229 -9.48 -8.32 11.26
CA VAL A 229 -10.29 -8.63 10.07
C VAL A 229 -9.55 -8.18 8.81
N THR A 230 -9.53 -9.05 7.81
CA THR A 230 -9.12 -8.72 6.45
C THR A 230 -10.24 -9.04 5.48
N ILE A 231 -10.63 -8.07 4.68
CA ILE A 231 -11.59 -8.20 3.59
C ILE A 231 -10.82 -8.04 2.28
N ALA A 232 -11.08 -8.91 1.31
CA ALA A 232 -10.54 -8.77 -0.04
C ALA A 232 -11.65 -8.91 -1.08
N VAL A 233 -11.57 -8.12 -2.13
CA VAL A 233 -12.43 -8.21 -3.31
C VAL A 233 -11.55 -8.31 -4.56
N THR A 234 -12.04 -9.04 -5.56
CA THR A 234 -11.29 -9.43 -6.77
C THR A 234 -11.65 -8.60 -8.00
N ALA A 235 -12.32 -7.47 -7.77
CA ALA A 235 -12.46 -6.37 -8.72
C ALA A 235 -12.55 -5.08 -7.91
N ILE A 236 -11.78 -4.08 -8.28
CA ILE A 236 -11.85 -2.81 -7.56
C ILE A 236 -13.22 -2.15 -7.78
N PRO A 237 -13.74 -1.39 -6.79
CA PRO A 237 -15.05 -0.75 -6.91
C PRO A 237 -15.22 0.11 -8.17
N THR A 238 -14.19 0.78 -8.62
CA THR A 238 -14.21 1.57 -9.86
C THR A 238 -14.38 0.72 -11.11
N ALA A 239 -13.86 -0.52 -11.11
CA ALA A 239 -14.02 -1.45 -12.25
C ALA A 239 -15.44 -1.98 -12.39
N VAL A 240 -16.22 -2.05 -11.29
CA VAL A 240 -17.59 -2.60 -11.26
C VAL A 240 -18.66 -1.54 -11.03
N ALA A 241 -18.29 -0.31 -10.70
CA ALA A 241 -19.22 0.80 -10.53
C ALA A 241 -20.02 1.06 -11.83
N LYS A 242 -21.29 1.45 -11.69
CA LYS A 242 -22.14 1.80 -12.86
C LYS A 242 -21.59 3.02 -13.62
N ASP A 243 -21.03 3.95 -12.88
CA ASP A 243 -20.31 5.11 -13.41
C ASP A 243 -18.92 5.15 -12.74
N PRO A 244 -17.85 4.69 -13.41
CA PRO A 244 -16.51 4.65 -12.84
C PRO A 244 -15.87 6.04 -12.67
N THR A 245 -16.49 7.10 -13.18
CA THR A 245 -16.03 8.48 -13.04
C THR A 245 -16.87 9.29 -12.06
N GLY A 246 -18.03 8.78 -11.67
CA GLY A 246 -18.96 9.42 -10.75
C GLY A 246 -18.60 9.18 -9.29
N GLU A 247 -18.28 10.24 -8.53
CA GLU A 247 -17.91 10.15 -7.11
C GLU A 247 -18.93 9.40 -6.25
N GLU A 248 -20.23 9.62 -6.49
CA GLU A 248 -21.31 8.93 -5.76
C GLU A 248 -21.33 7.42 -6.07
N SER A 249 -21.15 7.05 -7.34
CA SER A 249 -21.12 5.65 -7.77
C SER A 249 -19.91 4.90 -7.19
N ILE A 250 -18.75 5.55 -7.17
CA ILE A 250 -17.52 5.02 -6.56
C ILE A 250 -17.71 4.86 -5.05
N ARG A 251 -18.21 5.89 -4.38
CA ARG A 251 -18.48 5.85 -2.93
C ARG A 251 -19.44 4.72 -2.58
N ALA A 252 -20.54 4.58 -3.31
CA ALA A 252 -21.53 3.51 -3.10
C ALA A 252 -20.92 2.10 -3.27
N ALA A 253 -19.89 1.95 -4.09
CA ALA A 253 -19.19 0.68 -4.25
C ALA A 253 -18.19 0.39 -3.11
N PHE A 254 -17.70 1.42 -2.41
CA PHE A 254 -16.80 1.28 -1.26
C PHE A 254 -17.52 1.09 0.08
N GLU A 255 -18.71 1.69 0.27
CA GLU A 255 -19.43 1.68 1.55
C GLU A 255 -19.67 0.26 2.10
N PRO A 256 -20.10 -0.76 1.31
CA PRO A 256 -20.31 -2.11 1.84
C PRO A 256 -19.06 -2.73 2.47
N ILE A 257 -17.88 -2.36 2.00
CA ILE A 257 -16.60 -2.89 2.54
C ILE A 257 -16.34 -2.27 3.92
N LYS A 258 -16.62 -0.99 4.10
CA LYS A 258 -16.47 -0.30 5.39
C LYS A 258 -17.51 -0.79 6.41
N GLU A 259 -18.77 -0.94 6.00
CA GLU A 259 -19.83 -1.50 6.84
C GLU A 259 -19.49 -2.93 7.28
N ALA A 260 -18.98 -3.75 6.37
CA ALA A 260 -18.54 -5.11 6.71
C ALA A 260 -17.39 -5.08 7.73
N LEU A 261 -16.44 -4.15 7.62
CA LEU A 261 -15.36 -4.01 8.59
C LEU A 261 -15.89 -3.67 9.97
N ASP A 262 -16.82 -2.69 10.06
CA ASP A 262 -17.44 -2.30 11.34
C ASP A 262 -18.21 -3.44 11.97
N ASN A 263 -19.07 -4.10 11.19
CA ASN A 263 -19.87 -5.24 11.66
C ASN A 263 -19.00 -6.41 12.14
N LEU A 264 -17.92 -6.72 11.46
CA LEU A 264 -17.04 -7.85 11.79
C LEU A 264 -16.16 -7.57 13.01
N LEU A 265 -15.72 -6.32 13.21
CA LEU A 265 -14.88 -5.94 14.35
C LEU A 265 -15.68 -5.53 15.59
N CYS A 266 -16.85 -4.96 15.40
CA CYS A 266 -17.64 -4.42 16.52
C CYS A 266 -18.82 -5.30 16.94
N GLY A 267 -19.11 -6.39 16.20
CA GLY A 267 -20.07 -7.42 16.64
C GLY A 267 -21.52 -6.94 16.69
N SER A 268 -21.91 -6.03 15.82
CA SER A 268 -23.30 -5.53 15.72
C SER A 268 -24.19 -6.42 14.89
#